data_4a63f556941b3fc7f044ef86168f54e0
#
_entry.id   4a63f556941b3fc7f044ef86168f54e0
#
_cell.length_a   1.000
_cell.length_b   1.000
_cell.length_c   1.000
_cell.angle_alpha   90.00
_cell.angle_beta   90.00
_cell.angle_gamma   90.00
#
_symmetry.space_group_name_H-M   'P 1'
#
loop_
_entity.id
_entity.type
_entity.pdbx_description
1 polymer ?
#
loop_
_entity_poly.entity_id
_entity_poly.type
_entity_poly.pdbx_seq_one_letter_code
_entity_poly.pdbx_strand_id
1 'polypeptide(L)'
;MSGGGFQVGVNVQPAPAVAGDFASSNPRYSVLAGPGGLVAGSSGVTIGAFAWLSSSSIDQDSAPTIVNNFGSGPVGGFVHREQQGLITTFLSDATMSIPSGFPLTLMSGGDYWVKNSGATEAVPGQYAYANLANGLASFAAANSASTASGSSSSVAASTFSVTGSISGNVLTVTNVTSGTLVNGATISGTNVATGTQIVLQLSGTTGGVGTYAVSIPEQTVASTTVSGTYGTLTIGGTVTGTIAL
;
A
#
# COMPACT_ATOMS: atom_id res chain seq x y z
N MET A 1 9.83 -15.24 32.72
CA MET A 1 10.54 -16.42 32.18
C MET A 1 9.49 -17.40 31.73
N SER A 2 9.27 -17.56 30.43
CA SER A 2 8.48 -18.64 29.88
C SER A 2 9.32 -19.90 30.02
N GLY A 3 8.84 -20.87 30.79
CA GLY A 3 9.52 -22.15 30.99
C GLY A 3 9.56 -22.90 29.68
N GLY A 4 10.71 -22.81 29.02
CA GLY A 4 10.93 -23.53 27.77
C GLY A 4 11.09 -25.02 28.01
N GLY A 5 10.62 -25.81 27.10
CA GLY A 5 11.19 -27.10 26.83
C GLY A 5 10.25 -28.29 26.75
N PHE A 6 9.16 -28.34 27.45
CA PHE A 6 8.24 -29.46 27.36
C PHE A 6 6.79 -29.00 27.21
N GLN A 7 6.06 -29.63 26.32
CA GLN A 7 4.64 -29.41 26.15
C GLN A 7 3.91 -29.75 27.45
N VAL A 8 3.32 -28.76 28.09
CA VAL A 8 2.63 -28.88 29.40
C VAL A 8 1.16 -29.30 29.24
N GLY A 9 0.64 -29.25 28.01
CA GLY A 9 -0.71 -29.65 27.66
C GLY A 9 -0.79 -30.21 26.26
N VAL A 10 -1.63 -31.18 26.05
CA VAL A 10 -1.92 -31.75 24.73
C VAL A 10 -3.34 -31.35 24.35
N ASN A 11 -3.49 -30.65 23.23
CA ASN A 11 -4.82 -30.39 22.68
C ASN A 11 -5.41 -31.69 22.17
N VAL A 12 -6.60 -32.04 22.63
CA VAL A 12 -7.36 -33.23 22.19
C VAL A 12 -7.76 -33.12 20.71
N GLN A 13 -7.89 -31.88 20.22
CA GLN A 13 -8.03 -31.55 18.78
C GLN A 13 -6.86 -30.71 18.34
N PRO A 14 -6.03 -31.17 17.40
CA PRO A 14 -5.01 -30.34 16.82
C PRO A 14 -5.66 -29.14 16.10
N ALA A 15 -4.98 -28.02 16.05
CA ALA A 15 -5.43 -26.88 15.25
C ALA A 15 -5.68 -27.34 13.80
N PRO A 16 -6.81 -26.94 13.19
CA PRO A 16 -7.15 -27.36 11.83
C PRO A 16 -6.14 -26.89 10.80
N ALA A 17 -5.38 -25.86 11.11
CA ALA A 17 -4.39 -25.26 10.24
C ALA A 17 -3.37 -24.41 11.00
N VAL A 18 -2.22 -24.19 10.38
CA VAL A 18 -1.20 -23.26 10.83
C VAL A 18 -0.96 -22.23 9.74
N ALA A 19 -0.73 -20.99 10.10
CA ALA A 19 -0.44 -19.93 9.12
C ALA A 19 0.77 -20.32 8.25
N GLY A 20 0.62 -20.15 6.94
CA GLY A 20 1.63 -20.53 5.95
C GLY A 20 1.48 -21.93 5.37
N ASP A 21 0.67 -22.83 5.96
CA ASP A 21 0.40 -24.14 5.40
C ASP A 21 -0.52 -24.04 4.16
N PHE A 22 -0.45 -25.05 3.31
CA PHE A 22 -1.37 -25.17 2.18
C PHE A 22 -2.78 -25.50 2.67
N ALA A 23 -3.76 -24.77 2.13
CA ALA A 23 -5.17 -24.98 2.46
C ALA A 23 -5.87 -25.96 1.52
N SER A 24 -5.31 -26.22 0.34
CA SER A 24 -5.88 -27.13 -0.66
C SER A 24 -4.81 -27.85 -1.47
N SER A 25 -5.25 -28.77 -2.34
CA SER A 25 -4.42 -29.43 -3.35
C SER A 25 -4.44 -28.74 -4.71
N ASN A 26 -5.01 -27.53 -4.80
CA ASN A 26 -5.04 -26.75 -6.02
C ASN A 26 -3.63 -26.43 -6.54
N PRO A 27 -3.47 -26.10 -7.82
CA PRO A 27 -2.18 -25.72 -8.39
C PRO A 27 -1.52 -24.58 -7.62
N ARG A 28 -0.22 -24.68 -7.45
CA ARG A 28 0.62 -23.74 -6.69
C ARG A 28 1.74 -23.25 -7.56
N TYR A 29 2.12 -21.99 -7.39
CA TYR A 29 3.18 -21.36 -8.16
C TYR A 29 4.14 -20.67 -7.21
N SER A 30 5.44 -20.96 -7.35
CA SER A 30 6.49 -20.24 -6.65
C SER A 30 6.97 -19.05 -7.46
N VAL A 31 7.47 -18.05 -6.77
CA VAL A 31 8.20 -16.95 -7.39
C VAL A 31 9.52 -17.48 -7.93
N LEU A 32 9.82 -17.18 -9.18
CA LEU A 32 11.09 -17.57 -9.79
C LEU A 32 12.24 -16.79 -9.13
N ALA A 33 13.09 -17.51 -8.46
CA ALA A 33 14.31 -16.95 -7.90
C ALA A 33 15.40 -16.81 -8.98
N GLY A 34 16.22 -15.78 -8.87
CA GLY A 34 17.46 -15.68 -9.64
C GLY A 34 18.49 -16.75 -9.24
N PRO A 35 19.67 -16.79 -9.89
CA PRO A 35 20.71 -17.79 -9.63
C PRO A 35 21.15 -17.88 -8.16
N GLY A 36 21.11 -16.77 -7.42
CA GLY A 36 21.46 -16.71 -6.01
C GLY A 36 20.34 -17.12 -5.04
N GLY A 37 19.14 -17.45 -5.55
CA GLY A 37 17.99 -17.81 -4.72
C GLY A 37 17.34 -16.62 -4.01
N LEU A 38 16.36 -16.94 -3.16
CA LEU A 38 15.69 -15.96 -2.29
C LEU A 38 16.18 -16.17 -0.85
N VAL A 39 16.55 -15.09 -0.17
CA VAL A 39 17.01 -15.15 1.23
C VAL A 39 16.31 -14.11 2.09
N ALA A 40 16.13 -14.46 3.36
CA ALA A 40 15.53 -13.56 4.34
C ALA A 40 16.45 -12.35 4.61
N GLY A 41 15.86 -11.16 4.60
CA GLY A 41 16.55 -9.91 4.91
C GLY A 41 17.02 -9.81 6.36
N SER A 42 17.68 -8.71 6.70
CA SER A 42 18.33 -8.49 8.00
C SER A 42 17.40 -8.60 9.21
N SER A 43 16.10 -8.36 9.02
CA SER A 43 15.08 -8.49 10.08
C SER A 43 14.48 -9.90 10.19
N GLY A 44 14.94 -10.84 9.36
CA GLY A 44 14.27 -12.12 9.18
C GLY A 44 12.95 -11.99 8.40
N VAL A 45 12.26 -13.11 8.21
CA VAL A 45 10.99 -13.17 7.49
C VAL A 45 9.99 -14.02 8.26
N THR A 46 8.80 -13.49 8.49
CA THR A 46 7.70 -14.18 9.16
C THR A 46 6.97 -15.09 8.17
N ILE A 47 6.79 -16.35 8.55
CA ILE A 47 6.02 -17.35 7.82
C ILE A 47 4.52 -17.03 7.90
N GLY A 48 3.77 -17.30 6.84
CA GLY A 48 2.34 -17.02 6.79
C GLY A 48 1.99 -15.54 6.60
N ALA A 49 2.95 -14.76 6.14
CA ALA A 49 2.80 -13.33 5.82
C ALA A 49 3.20 -13.04 4.37
N PHE A 50 2.78 -11.90 3.87
CA PHE A 50 3.23 -11.41 2.58
C PHE A 50 4.64 -10.84 2.66
N ALA A 51 5.35 -10.86 1.54
CA ALA A 51 6.70 -10.33 1.47
C ALA A 51 7.00 -9.64 0.13
N TRP A 52 8.00 -8.78 0.15
CA TRP A 52 8.49 -8.01 -0.99
C TRP A 52 9.91 -8.39 -1.33
N LEU A 53 10.22 -8.34 -2.62
CA LEU A 53 11.58 -8.49 -3.13
C LEU A 53 12.28 -7.14 -3.09
N SER A 54 13.50 -7.11 -2.58
CA SER A 54 14.31 -5.89 -2.59
C SER A 54 14.95 -5.70 -3.96
N SER A 55 14.64 -4.59 -4.63
CA SER A 55 15.20 -4.26 -5.93
C SER A 55 16.71 -3.95 -5.91
N SER A 56 17.24 -3.60 -4.74
CA SER A 56 18.66 -3.30 -4.57
C SER A 56 19.58 -4.54 -4.52
N SER A 57 18.99 -5.73 -4.48
CA SER A 57 19.72 -7.00 -4.36
C SER A 57 19.58 -7.89 -5.59
N ILE A 58 19.04 -7.39 -6.67
CA ILE A 58 19.02 -8.11 -7.95
C ILE A 58 20.38 -7.91 -8.60
N ASP A 59 21.31 -8.80 -8.29
CA ASP A 59 22.61 -8.84 -8.92
C ASP A 59 22.60 -9.92 -10.01
N GLN A 60 23.22 -9.60 -11.14
CA GLN A 60 23.37 -10.54 -12.26
C GLN A 60 24.41 -11.64 -11.98
N ASP A 61 25.25 -11.45 -10.98
CA ASP A 61 26.38 -12.32 -10.65
C ASP A 61 26.08 -13.34 -9.53
N SER A 62 24.84 -13.85 -9.44
CA SER A 62 24.45 -14.89 -8.48
C SER A 62 24.30 -14.45 -7.03
N ALA A 63 24.21 -13.15 -6.75
CA ALA A 63 23.84 -12.69 -5.42
C ALA A 63 22.39 -13.08 -5.10
N PRO A 64 22.08 -13.43 -3.85
CA PRO A 64 20.72 -13.79 -3.47
C PRO A 64 19.81 -12.55 -3.48
N THR A 65 18.56 -12.74 -3.91
CA THR A 65 17.53 -11.70 -3.82
C THR A 65 17.00 -11.63 -2.39
N ILE A 66 17.04 -10.44 -1.80
CA ILE A 66 16.62 -10.22 -0.42
C ILE A 66 15.09 -10.10 -0.35
N VAL A 67 14.51 -10.80 0.60
CA VAL A 67 13.08 -10.84 0.88
C VAL A 67 12.81 -10.22 2.26
N ASN A 68 11.82 -9.32 2.33
CA ASN A 68 11.38 -8.68 3.57
C ASN A 68 9.86 -8.74 3.71
N ASN A 69 9.34 -8.80 4.94
CA ASN A 69 7.90 -8.65 5.20
C ASN A 69 7.44 -7.19 5.17
N PHE A 70 8.29 -6.27 4.85
CA PHE A 70 7.95 -4.86 4.67
C PHE A 70 8.37 -4.39 3.28
N GLY A 71 7.63 -3.45 2.75
CA GLY A 71 7.93 -2.92 1.42
C GLY A 71 6.89 -1.92 0.94
N SER A 72 6.96 -1.60 -0.33
CA SER A 72 6.03 -0.70 -1.02
C SER A 72 5.70 -1.24 -2.40
N GLY A 73 4.55 -0.85 -2.93
CA GLY A 73 4.08 -1.33 -4.22
C GLY A 73 3.55 -2.77 -4.19
N PRO A 74 3.54 -3.46 -5.34
CA PRO A 74 3.01 -4.82 -5.43
C PRO A 74 3.74 -5.79 -4.52
N VAL A 75 2.99 -6.71 -3.92
CA VAL A 75 3.54 -7.81 -3.12
C VAL A 75 4.35 -8.74 -4.00
N GLY A 76 5.54 -9.14 -3.55
CA GLY A 76 6.39 -10.10 -4.24
C GLY A 76 5.87 -11.54 -4.15
N GLY A 77 5.24 -11.90 -3.03
CA GLY A 77 4.65 -13.21 -2.81
C GLY A 77 4.24 -13.46 -1.37
N PHE A 78 3.83 -14.70 -1.10
CA PHE A 78 3.44 -15.19 0.22
C PHE A 78 4.48 -16.16 0.76
N VAL A 79 4.84 -16.04 2.03
CA VAL A 79 5.86 -16.88 2.68
C VAL A 79 5.21 -18.18 3.15
N HIS A 80 5.48 -19.25 2.44
CA HIS A 80 5.00 -20.59 2.76
C HIS A 80 5.77 -21.20 3.95
N ARG A 81 5.12 -22.07 4.68
CA ARG A 81 5.68 -22.76 5.84
C ARG A 81 6.49 -23.99 5.42
N GLU A 82 7.76 -23.79 5.09
CA GLU A 82 8.70 -24.88 4.77
C GLU A 82 9.68 -25.15 5.91
N GLN A 83 10.07 -24.11 6.65
CA GLN A 83 11.09 -24.18 7.71
C GLN A 83 10.49 -24.18 9.10
N GLN A 84 9.37 -24.88 9.27
CA GLN A 84 8.80 -25.09 10.60
C GLN A 84 9.76 -25.93 11.46
N GLY A 85 9.81 -25.58 12.74
CA GLY A 85 10.69 -26.27 13.67
C GLY A 85 12.14 -25.82 13.63
N LEU A 86 12.46 -24.78 12.88
CA LEU A 86 13.80 -24.19 12.89
C LEU A 86 14.11 -23.63 14.27
N ILE A 87 15.09 -24.21 14.93
CA ILE A 87 15.60 -23.79 16.25
C ILE A 87 17.02 -23.28 16.07
N THR A 88 17.22 -21.98 16.22
CA THR A 88 18.51 -21.34 16.07
C THR A 88 19.25 -21.11 17.37
N THR A 89 18.56 -21.24 18.49
CA THR A 89 19.12 -21.06 19.83
C THR A 89 18.82 -22.30 20.65
N PHE A 90 19.83 -22.82 21.35
CA PHE A 90 19.68 -23.99 22.21
C PHE A 90 18.56 -23.78 23.25
N LEU A 91 17.68 -24.77 23.39
CA LEU A 91 16.50 -24.77 24.27
C LEU A 91 15.44 -23.70 23.95
N SER A 92 15.45 -23.08 22.76
CA SER A 92 14.37 -22.22 22.34
C SER A 92 13.26 -22.99 21.63
N ASP A 93 12.05 -22.44 21.67
CA ASP A 93 10.93 -22.95 20.88
C ASP A 93 11.16 -22.68 19.39
N ALA A 94 10.61 -23.55 18.55
CA ALA A 94 10.52 -23.31 17.12
C ALA A 94 9.71 -22.04 16.84
N THR A 95 10.20 -21.18 15.97
CA THR A 95 9.54 -19.92 15.66
C THR A 95 8.90 -19.96 14.27
N MET A 96 7.93 -19.07 14.06
CA MET A 96 7.34 -18.80 12.74
C MET A 96 8.15 -17.74 11.99
N SER A 97 9.43 -17.60 12.30
CA SER A 97 10.33 -16.63 11.68
C SER A 97 11.53 -17.34 11.06
N ILE A 98 11.82 -17.00 9.82
CA ILE A 98 13.02 -17.42 9.10
C ILE A 98 14.12 -16.41 9.41
N PRO A 99 15.25 -16.83 9.99
CA PRO A 99 16.35 -15.92 10.34
C PRO A 99 16.98 -15.25 9.11
N SER A 100 17.61 -14.10 9.34
CA SER A 100 18.36 -13.37 8.31
C SER A 100 19.37 -14.27 7.58
N GLY A 101 19.43 -14.14 6.27
CA GLY A 101 20.36 -14.87 5.40
C GLY A 101 19.95 -16.32 5.10
N PHE A 102 18.87 -16.84 5.71
CA PHE A 102 18.37 -18.18 5.38
C PHE A 102 17.58 -18.17 4.08
N PRO A 103 17.70 -19.24 3.27
CA PRO A 103 16.91 -19.38 2.04
C PRO A 103 15.43 -19.57 2.38
N LEU A 104 14.57 -19.10 1.48
CA LEU A 104 13.13 -19.24 1.60
C LEU A 104 12.47 -19.34 0.23
N THR A 105 11.25 -19.88 0.21
CA THR A 105 10.41 -19.92 -0.99
C THR A 105 9.26 -18.91 -0.83
N LEU A 106 9.09 -18.05 -1.84
CA LEU A 106 7.89 -17.24 -2.00
C LEU A 106 6.93 -17.91 -2.96
N MET A 107 5.66 -17.85 -2.64
CA MET A 107 4.59 -18.37 -3.47
C MET A 107 3.85 -17.21 -4.13
N SER A 108 3.68 -17.29 -5.45
CA SER A 108 2.93 -16.31 -6.24
C SER A 108 1.48 -16.71 -6.49
N GLY A 109 1.11 -17.93 -6.17
CA GLY A 109 -0.26 -18.43 -6.30
C GLY A 109 -0.47 -19.72 -5.53
N GLY A 110 -1.73 -20.00 -5.20
CA GLY A 110 -2.16 -21.14 -4.40
C GLY A 110 -3.07 -20.75 -3.26
N ASP A 111 -3.56 -21.74 -2.52
CA ASP A 111 -4.45 -21.56 -1.38
C ASP A 111 -3.68 -21.81 -0.08
N TYR A 112 -3.70 -20.84 0.83
CA TYR A 112 -2.91 -20.86 2.07
C TYR A 112 -3.76 -20.55 3.29
N TRP A 113 -3.42 -21.16 4.40
CA TRP A 113 -3.92 -20.74 5.69
C TRP A 113 -3.20 -19.46 6.14
N VAL A 114 -3.97 -18.45 6.48
CA VAL A 114 -3.48 -17.13 6.86
C VAL A 114 -4.12 -16.70 8.16
N LYS A 115 -3.31 -16.12 9.07
CA LYS A 115 -3.85 -15.48 10.26
C LYS A 115 -4.40 -14.10 9.88
N ASN A 116 -5.69 -13.87 10.13
CA ASN A 116 -6.26 -12.54 10.01
C ASN A 116 -5.71 -11.63 11.12
N SER A 117 -5.01 -10.58 10.75
CA SER A 117 -4.50 -9.55 11.67
C SER A 117 -5.38 -8.28 11.68
N GLY A 118 -6.45 -8.27 10.89
CA GLY A 118 -7.45 -7.20 10.91
C GLY A 118 -8.32 -7.22 12.17
N ALA A 119 -8.97 -6.09 12.43
CA ALA A 119 -9.87 -5.95 13.58
C ALA A 119 -11.25 -6.63 13.37
N THR A 120 -11.60 -6.95 12.13
CA THR A 120 -12.88 -7.55 11.74
C THR A 120 -12.69 -8.98 11.30
N GLU A 121 -13.69 -9.82 11.50
CA GLU A 121 -13.71 -11.20 11.01
C GLU A 121 -13.63 -11.23 9.49
N ALA A 122 -12.86 -12.18 8.96
CA ALA A 122 -12.78 -12.42 7.53
C ALA A 122 -14.00 -13.24 7.07
N VAL A 123 -14.65 -12.79 6.00
CA VAL A 123 -15.80 -13.48 5.40
C VAL A 123 -15.53 -13.80 3.92
N PRO A 124 -16.16 -14.86 3.37
CA PRO A 124 -16.00 -15.20 1.97
C PRO A 124 -16.30 -14.01 1.03
N GLY A 125 -15.51 -13.87 -0.03
CA GLY A 125 -15.63 -12.79 -1.01
C GLY A 125 -14.82 -11.54 -0.70
N GLN A 126 -14.16 -11.48 0.43
CA GLN A 126 -13.21 -10.40 0.74
C GLN A 126 -11.85 -10.63 0.06
N TYR A 127 -11.14 -9.54 -0.16
CA TYR A 127 -9.77 -9.53 -0.64
C TYR A 127 -8.79 -9.51 0.53
N ALA A 128 -7.65 -10.18 0.34
CA ALA A 128 -6.54 -10.12 1.28
C ALA A 128 -5.67 -8.89 0.99
N TYR A 129 -5.39 -8.11 2.00
CA TYR A 129 -4.52 -6.94 1.96
C TYR A 129 -3.30 -7.17 2.84
N ALA A 130 -2.13 -6.90 2.29
CA ALA A 130 -0.86 -6.99 3.01
C ALA A 130 -0.55 -5.67 3.74
N ASN A 131 -0.20 -5.76 5.00
CA ASN A 131 0.33 -4.61 5.74
C ASN A 131 1.75 -4.31 5.25
N LEU A 132 1.99 -3.09 4.76
CA LEU A 132 3.27 -2.68 4.17
C LEU A 132 4.44 -2.66 5.16
N ALA A 133 4.17 -2.62 6.46
CA ALA A 133 5.20 -2.56 7.50
C ALA A 133 5.65 -3.95 8.00
N ASN A 134 4.82 -4.99 7.86
CA ASN A 134 5.11 -6.30 8.43
C ASN A 134 4.54 -7.51 7.65
N GLY A 135 3.92 -7.27 6.49
CA GLY A 135 3.38 -8.32 5.63
C GLY A 135 2.16 -9.06 6.15
N LEU A 136 1.65 -8.74 7.34
CA LEU A 136 0.50 -9.43 7.91
C LEU A 136 -0.75 -9.18 7.08
N ALA A 137 -1.59 -10.21 6.96
CA ALA A 137 -2.80 -10.15 6.17
C ALA A 137 -3.99 -9.58 6.95
N SER A 138 -4.78 -8.75 6.30
CA SER A 138 -6.11 -8.33 6.73
C SER A 138 -7.10 -8.52 5.58
N PHE A 139 -8.39 -8.59 5.87
CA PHE A 139 -9.41 -8.86 4.87
C PHE A 139 -10.45 -7.75 4.83
N ALA A 140 -10.82 -7.34 3.62
CA ALA A 140 -11.84 -6.32 3.40
C ALA A 140 -12.50 -6.49 2.03
N ALA A 141 -13.63 -5.82 1.80
CA ALA A 141 -14.27 -5.77 0.50
C ALA A 141 -13.32 -5.16 -0.55
N ALA A 142 -13.56 -5.48 -1.83
CA ALA A 142 -12.80 -4.87 -2.93
C ALA A 142 -12.86 -3.34 -2.86
N ASN A 143 -11.73 -2.70 -3.11
CA ASN A 143 -11.58 -1.24 -3.06
C ASN A 143 -11.89 -0.59 -1.69
N SER A 144 -12.02 -1.38 -0.64
CA SER A 144 -11.96 -0.83 0.71
C SER A 144 -10.56 -0.31 0.95
N ALA A 145 -10.45 0.96 1.36
CA ALA A 145 -9.20 1.44 1.92
C ALA A 145 -8.89 0.57 3.15
N SER A 146 -7.96 -0.37 3.00
CA SER A 146 -7.51 -1.17 4.12
C SER A 146 -6.87 -0.22 5.12
N THR A 147 -7.51 -0.02 6.25
CA THR A 147 -6.84 0.56 7.40
C THR A 147 -5.85 -0.47 7.91
N ALA A 148 -4.67 -0.51 7.30
CA ALA A 148 -3.55 -1.22 7.87
C ALA A 148 -3.36 -0.66 9.28
N SER A 149 -3.52 -1.51 10.28
CA SER A 149 -3.26 -1.16 11.67
C SER A 149 -1.83 -0.63 11.78
N GLY A 150 -1.68 0.67 11.96
CA GLY A 150 -0.40 1.33 12.09
C GLY A 150 -0.08 2.45 11.09
N SER A 151 -0.84 2.57 9.99
CA SER A 151 -0.70 3.70 9.07
C SER A 151 -2.09 4.16 8.65
N SER A 152 -2.63 5.15 9.32
CA SER A 152 -3.83 5.82 8.86
C SER A 152 -3.50 6.57 7.56
N SER A 153 -4.01 6.09 6.42
CA SER A 153 -4.12 6.94 5.25
C SER A 153 -5.29 7.89 5.52
N SER A 154 -5.01 9.16 5.67
CA SER A 154 -6.04 10.19 5.74
C SER A 154 -6.05 10.98 4.44
N VAL A 155 -7.22 11.17 3.87
CA VAL A 155 -7.41 12.15 2.81
C VAL A 155 -7.78 13.45 3.52
N ALA A 156 -6.83 14.35 3.66
CA ALA A 156 -7.10 15.68 4.14
C ALA A 156 -7.57 16.53 2.97
N ALA A 157 -8.71 17.19 3.12
CA ALA A 157 -9.13 18.20 2.16
C ALA A 157 -8.22 19.41 2.30
N SER A 158 -7.56 19.76 1.21
CA SER A 158 -6.79 21.01 1.07
C SER A 158 -7.57 21.97 0.17
N THR A 159 -7.48 23.26 0.47
CA THR A 159 -8.17 24.28 -0.28
C THR A 159 -7.19 25.31 -0.83
N PHE A 160 -7.56 25.94 -1.91
CA PHE A 160 -6.89 27.13 -2.41
C PHE A 160 -7.90 28.23 -2.72
N SER A 161 -7.45 29.46 -2.74
CA SER A 161 -8.23 30.61 -3.13
C SER A 161 -7.39 31.52 -4.03
N VAL A 162 -7.95 31.87 -5.19
CA VAL A 162 -7.27 32.66 -6.20
C VAL A 162 -8.21 33.73 -6.77
N THR A 163 -7.65 34.74 -7.39
CA THR A 163 -8.39 35.68 -8.24
C THR A 163 -8.14 35.32 -9.69
N GLY A 164 -9.20 35.12 -10.45
CA GLY A 164 -9.08 34.72 -11.85
C GLY A 164 -10.38 34.91 -12.63
N SER A 165 -10.29 34.71 -13.94
CA SER A 165 -11.40 34.74 -14.88
C SER A 165 -11.39 33.52 -15.75
N ILE A 166 -12.57 33.08 -16.25
CA ILE A 166 -12.66 31.96 -17.20
C ILE A 166 -13.21 32.47 -18.52
N SER A 167 -12.54 32.11 -19.59
CA SER A 167 -13.00 32.34 -20.96
C SER A 167 -12.92 31.05 -21.76
N GLY A 168 -14.05 30.56 -22.20
CA GLY A 168 -14.15 29.24 -22.84
C GLY A 168 -13.82 28.13 -21.82
N ASN A 169 -12.73 27.44 -22.06
CA ASN A 169 -12.20 26.39 -21.17
C ASN A 169 -10.86 26.76 -20.51
N VAL A 170 -10.52 28.07 -20.48
CA VAL A 170 -9.27 28.56 -19.90
C VAL A 170 -9.54 29.43 -18.69
N LEU A 171 -9.07 28.98 -17.53
CA LEU A 171 -8.99 29.78 -16.32
C LEU A 171 -7.67 30.56 -16.33
N THR A 172 -7.76 31.88 -16.28
CA THR A 172 -6.60 32.79 -16.12
C THR A 172 -6.53 33.22 -14.66
N VAL A 173 -5.50 32.81 -13.96
CA VAL A 173 -5.22 33.20 -12.56
C VAL A 173 -4.28 34.36 -12.54
N THR A 174 -4.71 35.48 -11.91
CA THR A 174 -3.93 36.71 -11.79
C THR A 174 -3.29 36.90 -10.42
N ASN A 175 -3.89 36.29 -9.38
CA ASN A 175 -3.36 36.33 -8.02
C ASN A 175 -3.72 35.07 -7.26
N VAL A 176 -2.81 34.56 -6.41
CA VAL A 176 -3.05 33.46 -5.47
C VAL A 176 -3.11 34.04 -4.07
N THR A 177 -4.28 33.93 -3.45
CA THR A 177 -4.52 34.39 -2.08
C THR A 177 -4.05 33.38 -1.07
N SER A 178 -4.29 32.09 -1.33
CA SER A 178 -3.87 30.98 -0.47
C SER A 178 -3.84 29.65 -1.22
N GLY A 179 -3.02 28.72 -0.75
CA GLY A 179 -2.94 27.36 -1.27
C GLY A 179 -2.21 27.27 -2.62
N THR A 180 -2.34 26.11 -3.25
CA THR A 180 -1.69 25.78 -4.54
C THR A 180 -2.71 25.14 -5.45
N LEU A 181 -2.78 25.53 -6.71
CA LEU A 181 -3.67 24.92 -7.69
C LEU A 181 -3.09 23.59 -8.14
N VAL A 182 -3.94 22.59 -8.18
CA VAL A 182 -3.56 21.22 -8.60
C VAL A 182 -4.53 20.69 -9.64
N ASN A 183 -4.02 19.86 -10.54
CA ASN A 183 -4.85 19.18 -11.54
C ASN A 183 -5.86 18.25 -10.85
N GLY A 184 -7.07 18.22 -11.35
CA GLY A 184 -8.18 17.45 -10.78
C GLY A 184 -8.94 18.17 -9.65
N ALA A 185 -8.46 19.31 -9.16
CA ALA A 185 -9.18 20.07 -8.14
C ALA A 185 -10.52 20.58 -8.68
N THR A 186 -11.58 20.39 -7.91
CA THR A 186 -12.90 20.97 -8.20
C THR A 186 -12.90 22.44 -7.78
N ILE A 187 -13.31 23.32 -8.67
CA ILE A 187 -13.35 24.76 -8.43
C ILE A 187 -14.79 25.29 -8.33
N SER A 188 -14.93 26.36 -7.56
CA SER A 188 -16.17 27.08 -7.37
C SER A 188 -15.93 28.58 -7.28
N GLY A 189 -16.91 29.37 -7.67
CA GLY A 189 -16.86 30.82 -7.64
C GLY A 189 -18.13 31.41 -8.23
N THR A 190 -18.25 32.74 -8.22
CA THR A 190 -19.40 33.41 -8.84
C THR A 190 -19.41 33.15 -10.35
N ASN A 191 -20.53 32.60 -10.84
CA ASN A 191 -20.73 32.20 -12.25
C ASN A 191 -19.82 31.07 -12.75
N VAL A 192 -19.06 30.40 -11.90
CA VAL A 192 -18.35 29.17 -12.26
C VAL A 192 -19.35 28.02 -12.31
N ALA A 193 -19.39 27.27 -13.40
CA ALA A 193 -20.29 26.13 -13.55
C ALA A 193 -19.98 25.05 -12.52
N THR A 194 -21.01 24.52 -11.86
CA THR A 194 -20.86 23.49 -10.83
C THR A 194 -20.17 22.25 -11.39
N GLY A 195 -19.18 21.72 -10.67
CA GLY A 195 -18.42 20.56 -11.07
C GLY A 195 -17.26 20.86 -12.04
N THR A 196 -16.93 22.14 -12.26
CA THR A 196 -15.74 22.52 -13.02
C THR A 196 -14.48 22.06 -12.27
N GLN A 197 -13.58 21.39 -12.98
CA GLN A 197 -12.30 20.92 -12.46
C GLN A 197 -11.13 21.49 -13.25
N ILE A 198 -9.99 21.69 -12.60
CA ILE A 198 -8.71 21.97 -13.26
C ILE A 198 -8.23 20.71 -13.94
N VAL A 199 -8.03 20.74 -15.25
CA VAL A 199 -7.54 19.62 -16.04
C VAL A 199 -6.02 19.59 -16.06
N LEU A 200 -5.40 20.72 -16.44
CA LEU A 200 -3.95 20.86 -16.47
C LEU A 200 -3.54 22.34 -16.46
N GLN A 201 -2.33 22.61 -16.05
CA GLN A 201 -1.74 23.94 -16.17
C GLN A 201 -1.17 24.13 -17.59
N LEU A 202 -1.52 25.23 -18.24
CA LEU A 202 -1.07 25.58 -19.58
C LEU A 202 0.17 26.48 -19.56
N SER A 203 0.23 27.42 -18.61
CA SER A 203 1.35 28.38 -18.50
C SER A 203 1.48 28.95 -17.10
N GLY A 204 2.59 29.61 -16.80
CA GLY A 204 2.82 30.34 -15.56
C GLY A 204 3.60 29.57 -14.50
N THR A 205 3.55 30.04 -13.25
CA THR A 205 4.21 29.42 -12.11
C THR A 205 3.45 28.16 -11.70
N THR A 206 4.15 27.04 -11.52
CA THR A 206 3.53 25.75 -11.14
C THR A 206 2.64 25.91 -9.91
N GLY A 207 1.35 25.58 -10.08
CA GLY A 207 0.33 25.72 -9.05
C GLY A 207 0.02 27.14 -8.60
N GLY A 208 0.46 28.15 -9.35
CA GLY A 208 0.36 29.57 -9.02
C GLY A 208 -0.32 30.42 -10.08
N VAL A 209 0.14 31.62 -10.26
CA VAL A 209 -0.34 32.55 -11.30
C VAL A 209 -0.05 31.98 -12.69
N GLY A 210 -1.03 32.02 -13.58
CA GLY A 210 -0.92 31.44 -14.92
C GLY A 210 -2.26 31.05 -15.52
N THR A 211 -2.22 30.21 -16.55
CA THR A 211 -3.43 29.73 -17.23
C THR A 211 -3.61 28.25 -17.03
N TYR A 212 -4.85 27.82 -16.90
CA TYR A 212 -5.24 26.43 -16.62
C TYR A 212 -6.40 26.02 -17.54
N ALA A 213 -6.34 24.83 -18.09
CA ALA A 213 -7.49 24.24 -18.76
C ALA A 213 -8.49 23.75 -17.72
N VAL A 214 -9.78 24.02 -17.94
CA VAL A 214 -10.88 23.54 -17.10
C VAL A 214 -11.78 22.57 -17.85
N SER A 215 -12.45 21.67 -17.09
CA SER A 215 -13.19 20.54 -17.65
C SER A 215 -14.49 20.92 -18.37
N ILE A 216 -15.14 22.01 -17.96
CA ILE A 216 -16.38 22.47 -18.58
C ILE A 216 -16.07 23.62 -19.56
N PRO A 217 -16.32 23.42 -20.88
CA PRO A 217 -16.06 24.44 -21.90
C PRO A 217 -17.14 25.53 -21.92
N GLU A 218 -16.85 26.58 -22.67
CA GLU A 218 -17.79 27.67 -22.99
C GLU A 218 -18.27 28.50 -21.81
N GLN A 219 -17.44 28.60 -20.76
CA GLN A 219 -17.74 29.46 -19.64
C GLN A 219 -17.26 30.90 -19.91
N THR A 220 -18.02 31.86 -19.40
CA THR A 220 -17.61 33.27 -19.35
C THR A 220 -17.79 33.76 -17.92
N VAL A 221 -16.66 33.84 -17.21
CA VAL A 221 -16.60 34.25 -15.82
C VAL A 221 -15.69 35.45 -15.72
N ALA A 222 -16.24 36.59 -15.31
CA ALA A 222 -15.45 37.80 -15.06
C ALA A 222 -14.47 37.57 -13.89
N SER A 223 -13.45 38.40 -13.77
CA SER A 223 -12.48 38.29 -12.68
C SER A 223 -13.18 38.26 -11.33
N THR A 224 -13.04 37.15 -10.62
CA THR A 224 -13.67 36.88 -9.33
C THR A 224 -12.77 35.99 -8.46
N THR A 225 -13.16 35.81 -7.19
CA THR A 225 -12.52 34.81 -6.33
C THR A 225 -12.97 33.44 -6.75
N VAL A 226 -12.02 32.60 -7.10
CA VAL A 226 -12.21 31.17 -7.40
C VAL A 226 -11.56 30.38 -6.28
N SER A 227 -12.36 29.53 -5.63
CA SER A 227 -11.87 28.61 -4.58
C SER A 227 -11.87 27.21 -5.13
N GLY A 228 -10.89 26.42 -4.74
CA GLY A 228 -10.82 25.02 -5.12
C GLY A 228 -10.55 24.11 -3.94
N THR A 229 -11.00 22.87 -4.07
CA THR A 229 -10.79 21.82 -3.07
C THR A 229 -10.18 20.60 -3.75
N TYR A 230 -9.19 20.02 -3.11
CA TYR A 230 -8.55 18.78 -3.53
C TYR A 230 -8.18 17.93 -2.32
N GLY A 231 -8.08 16.62 -2.53
CA GLY A 231 -7.65 15.70 -1.50
C GLY A 231 -6.15 15.46 -1.56
N THR A 232 -5.47 15.57 -0.44
CA THR A 232 -4.09 15.11 -0.30
C THR A 232 -4.11 13.77 0.43
N LEU A 233 -3.73 12.70 -0.27
CA LEU A 233 -3.56 11.39 0.33
C LEU A 233 -2.21 11.33 1.01
N THR A 234 -2.21 11.29 2.33
CA THR A 234 -1.02 10.98 3.11
C THR A 234 -1.05 9.50 3.47
N ILE A 235 -0.20 8.71 2.84
CA ILE A 235 0.04 7.32 3.22
C ILE A 235 1.11 7.37 4.30
N GLY A 236 0.82 6.82 5.46
CA GLY A 236 1.74 6.80 6.60
C GLY A 236 3.09 6.20 6.21
N GLY A 237 4.13 7.04 6.16
CA GLY A 237 5.47 6.71 5.65
C GLY A 237 5.69 7.17 4.21
N THR A 238 6.07 8.38 4.01
CA THR A 238 6.77 9.01 2.85
C THR A 238 6.20 8.93 1.43
N VAL A 239 4.99 8.50 1.19
CA VAL A 239 4.37 8.64 -0.13
C VAL A 239 3.22 9.62 -0.03
N THR A 240 3.42 10.83 -0.57
CA THR A 240 2.37 11.85 -0.68
C THR A 240 1.86 11.86 -2.11
N GLY A 241 0.61 11.50 -2.30
CA GLY A 241 -0.09 11.60 -3.57
C GLY A 241 -1.24 12.60 -3.46
N THR A 242 -1.52 13.34 -4.52
CA THR A 242 -2.67 14.27 -4.58
C THR A 242 -3.79 13.65 -5.38
N ILE A 243 -4.98 13.56 -4.80
CA ILE A 243 -6.21 13.14 -5.45
C ILE A 243 -7.23 14.28 -5.46
N ALA A 244 -7.94 14.42 -6.56
CA ALA A 244 -9.10 15.31 -6.62
C ALA A 244 -10.28 14.69 -5.85
N LEU A 245 -11.02 15.51 -5.13
CA LEU A 245 -12.26 15.17 -4.44
C LEU A 245 -13.48 15.59 -5.28
#